data_6416e23c0df069e2d98fa34814dccad3
#
_entry.id   6416e23c0df069e2d98fa34814dccad3
#
_cell.length_a   1.000
_cell.length_b   1.000
_cell.length_c   1.000
_cell.angle_alpha   90.00
_cell.angle_beta   90.00
_cell.angle_gamma   90.00
#
_symmetry.space_group_name_H-M   'P 1'
#
loop_
_entity.id
_entity.type
_entity.pdbx_description
1 polymer ?
#
loop_
_entity_poly.entity_id
_entity_poly.type
_entity_poly.pdbx_seq_one_letter_code
_entity_poly.pdbx_strand_id
1 'polypeptide(L)'
;MRALIVHRLTYRYEATVVLGEHRLCLKPRGQGFQTLLDHHLSVLPEPEQRRELVAASGDEIQRLRFLGSTEKLIFEARSLVETRPAPPLESCFNGLEPPLPFPRGQLNSDLQGALEGWLPNGQHEPAAIDLTQEALMGSNQQTLAFLTQLIELIQERVKYTQRHVGPAWPAGRTLRERIGSCRDLAMLMVACCRVVGLPARFVSGYQPVSYTHLTLPTT
;
A
#
# COMPACT_ATOMS: atom_id res chain seq x y z
N MET A 1 5.88 -18.92 -8.27
CA MET A 1 7.30 -18.59 -7.94
C MET A 1 7.49 -18.63 -6.44
N ARG A 2 8.61 -19.17 -5.93
CA ARG A 2 8.96 -19.05 -4.51
C ARG A 2 10.02 -17.98 -4.33
N ALA A 3 9.86 -17.12 -3.32
CA ALA A 3 10.78 -16.04 -3.02
C ALA A 3 11.06 -15.99 -1.51
N LEU A 4 12.35 -15.88 -1.16
CA LEU A 4 12.78 -15.54 0.19
C LEU A 4 12.96 -14.02 0.27
N ILE A 5 12.22 -13.40 1.16
CA ILE A 5 12.28 -11.96 1.43
C ILE A 5 13.03 -11.77 2.74
N VAL A 6 14.08 -10.97 2.73
CA VAL A 6 14.80 -10.53 3.94
C VAL A 6 14.74 -9.02 3.98
N HIS A 7 13.98 -8.50 4.93
CA HIS A 7 13.83 -7.05 5.14
C HIS A 7 14.47 -6.68 6.47
N ARG A 8 15.55 -5.90 6.41
CA ARG A 8 16.27 -5.42 7.59
C ARG A 8 16.22 -3.91 7.67
N LEU A 9 15.75 -3.42 8.81
CA LEU A 9 15.76 -2.00 9.19
C LEU A 9 16.72 -1.83 10.35
N THR A 10 17.64 -0.88 10.25
CA THR A 10 18.62 -0.57 11.29
C THR A 10 18.56 0.91 11.60
N TYR A 11 18.24 1.24 12.83
CA TYR A 11 18.28 2.60 13.36
C TYR A 11 19.47 2.69 14.30
N ARG A 12 20.28 3.71 14.12
CA ARG A 12 21.40 4.08 15.01
C ARG A 12 21.14 5.47 15.53
N TYR A 13 21.21 5.63 16.83
CA TYR A 13 20.97 6.90 17.50
C TYR A 13 22.33 7.48 17.93
N GLU A 14 22.48 8.80 17.83
CA GLU A 14 23.71 9.50 18.26
C GLU A 14 23.89 9.48 19.77
N ALA A 15 22.80 9.29 20.52
CA ALA A 15 22.79 9.12 21.97
C ALA A 15 21.83 8.00 22.34
N THR A 16 21.96 7.49 23.54
CA THR A 16 21.06 6.49 24.12
C THR A 16 19.64 7.04 24.23
N VAL A 17 18.67 6.33 23.66
CA VAL A 17 17.25 6.70 23.62
C VAL A 17 16.38 5.67 24.32
N VAL A 18 15.27 6.11 24.89
CA VAL A 18 14.20 5.22 25.38
C VAL A 18 13.22 5.00 24.23
N LEU A 19 12.99 3.73 23.88
CA LEU A 19 12.11 3.36 22.78
C LEU A 19 10.64 3.42 23.24
N GLY A 20 9.82 4.11 22.48
CA GLY A 20 8.37 4.05 22.62
C GLY A 20 7.77 2.75 22.08
N GLU A 21 6.45 2.64 22.07
CA GLU A 21 5.77 1.51 21.43
C GLU A 21 5.96 1.57 19.92
N HIS A 22 6.32 0.44 19.33
CA HIS A 22 6.44 0.26 17.89
C HIS A 22 5.33 -0.63 17.35
N ARG A 23 4.86 -0.30 16.14
CA ARG A 23 3.88 -1.09 15.41
C ARG A 23 4.50 -1.48 14.08
N LEU A 24 4.64 -2.77 13.86
CA LEU A 24 5.26 -3.33 12.65
C LEU A 24 4.20 -4.06 11.82
N CYS A 25 4.17 -3.78 10.51
CA CYS A 25 3.34 -4.45 9.53
C CYS A 25 4.28 -5.04 8.46
N LEU A 26 5.11 -6.00 8.86
CA LEU A 26 6.15 -6.60 8.01
C LEU A 26 5.82 -8.04 7.59
N LYS A 27 4.78 -8.65 8.16
CA LYS A 27 4.36 -9.99 7.81
C LYS A 27 3.55 -9.95 6.51
N PRO A 28 4.01 -10.67 5.44
CA PRO A 28 3.26 -10.75 4.21
C PRO A 28 1.91 -11.44 4.42
N ARG A 29 0.89 -11.01 3.71
CA ARG A 29 -0.40 -11.71 3.72
C ARG A 29 -0.28 -13.03 2.98
N GLY A 30 -0.92 -14.08 3.51
CA GLY A 30 -1.04 -15.39 2.87
C GLY A 30 -2.39 -15.58 2.18
N GLN A 31 -2.83 -14.63 1.36
CA GLN A 31 -4.16 -14.62 0.73
C GLN A 31 -4.09 -14.37 -0.78
N GLY A 32 -5.14 -14.77 -1.50
CA GLY A 32 -5.26 -14.57 -2.93
C GLY A 32 -4.25 -15.40 -3.72
N PHE A 33 -3.38 -14.73 -4.46
CA PHE A 33 -2.37 -15.36 -5.32
C PHE A 33 -1.02 -15.56 -4.62
N GLN A 34 -0.97 -15.34 -3.30
CA GLN A 34 0.22 -15.48 -2.48
C GLN A 34 -0.06 -16.37 -1.28
N THR A 35 0.85 -17.30 -1.02
CA THR A 35 0.85 -18.14 0.18
C THR A 35 2.09 -17.82 1.00
N LEU A 36 1.90 -17.49 2.27
CA LEU A 36 3.01 -17.35 3.23
C LEU A 36 3.36 -18.75 3.74
N LEU A 37 4.57 -19.20 3.41
CA LEU A 37 5.06 -20.52 3.82
C LEU A 37 5.79 -20.46 5.16
N ASP A 38 6.52 -19.36 5.42
CA ASP A 38 7.23 -19.13 6.68
C ASP A 38 7.43 -17.65 6.93
N HIS A 39 7.45 -17.24 8.21
CA HIS A 39 7.73 -15.86 8.61
C HIS A 39 8.39 -15.83 9.98
N HIS A 40 9.53 -15.14 10.04
CA HIS A 40 10.24 -14.90 11.28
C HIS A 40 10.63 -13.42 11.40
N LEU A 41 10.39 -12.82 12.58
CA LEU A 41 10.79 -11.47 12.92
C LEU A 41 11.75 -11.48 14.09
N SER A 42 12.99 -11.06 13.85
CA SER A 42 14.00 -10.79 14.87
C SER A 42 14.01 -9.29 15.20
N VAL A 43 14.17 -8.97 16.47
CA VAL A 43 14.20 -7.59 16.96
C VAL A 43 15.36 -7.44 17.95
N LEU A 44 16.12 -6.36 17.82
CA LEU A 44 17.20 -5.99 18.75
C LEU A 44 17.09 -4.50 19.11
N PRO A 45 17.02 -4.12 20.41
CA PRO A 45 16.97 -5.00 21.59
C PRO A 45 15.70 -5.86 21.62
N GLU A 46 15.74 -6.96 22.37
CA GLU A 46 14.55 -7.80 22.54
C GLU A 46 13.43 -7.01 23.23
N PRO A 47 12.22 -6.97 22.67
CA PRO A 47 11.11 -6.27 23.29
C PRO A 47 10.63 -6.97 24.57
N GLU A 48 10.29 -6.20 25.61
CA GLU A 48 9.67 -6.73 26.83
C GLU A 48 8.33 -7.40 26.55
N GLN A 49 7.54 -6.80 25.65
CA GLN A 49 6.24 -7.32 25.26
C GLN A 49 6.11 -7.33 23.76
N ARG A 50 5.60 -8.46 23.24
CA ARG A 50 5.23 -8.65 21.84
C ARG A 50 3.78 -9.08 21.79
N ARG A 51 2.95 -8.35 21.03
CA ARG A 51 1.54 -8.68 20.81
C ARG A 51 1.24 -8.68 19.32
N GLU A 52 0.53 -9.71 18.87
CA GLU A 52 0.02 -9.80 17.51
C GLU A 52 -1.43 -9.36 17.49
N LEU A 53 -1.78 -8.52 16.54
CA LEU A 53 -3.12 -7.97 16.33
C LEU A 53 -3.46 -8.09 14.85
N VAL A 54 -4.72 -8.28 14.55
CA VAL A 54 -5.24 -8.18 13.20
C VAL A 54 -6.02 -6.86 13.08
N ALA A 55 -5.59 -6.00 12.16
CA ALA A 55 -6.29 -4.75 11.87
C ALA A 55 -7.61 -5.04 11.14
N ALA A 56 -8.54 -4.08 11.15
CA ALA A 56 -9.77 -4.16 10.36
C ALA A 56 -9.51 -4.36 8.86
N SER A 57 -8.37 -3.89 8.36
CA SER A 57 -7.89 -4.15 6.99
C SER A 57 -7.47 -5.60 6.74
N GLY A 58 -7.38 -6.45 7.77
CA GLY A 58 -6.84 -7.80 7.70
C GLY A 58 -5.31 -7.88 7.75
N ASP A 59 -4.63 -6.75 8.00
CA ASP A 59 -3.17 -6.75 8.17
C ASP A 59 -2.78 -7.26 9.56
N GLU A 60 -1.82 -8.17 9.62
CA GLU A 60 -1.23 -8.62 10.87
C GLU A 60 -0.20 -7.58 11.33
N ILE A 61 -0.44 -7.04 12.53
CA ILE A 61 0.39 -5.99 13.15
C ILE A 61 1.04 -6.57 14.39
N GLN A 62 2.36 -6.41 14.51
CA GLN A 62 3.07 -6.68 15.75
C GLN A 62 3.27 -5.37 16.51
N ARG A 63 2.78 -5.33 17.75
CA ARG A 63 3.04 -4.25 18.71
C ARG A 63 4.15 -4.68 19.66
N LEU A 64 5.18 -3.85 19.73
CA LEU A 64 6.38 -4.10 20.50
C LEU A 64 6.55 -2.99 21.54
N ARG A 65 6.77 -3.38 22.80
CA ARG A 65 7.16 -2.48 23.88
C ARG A 65 8.56 -2.86 24.36
N PHE A 66 9.34 -1.85 24.64
CA PHE A 66 10.72 -2.01 25.08
C PHE A 66 10.90 -1.45 26.49
N LEU A 67 11.83 -2.03 27.24
CA LEU A 67 12.33 -1.50 28.50
C LEU A 67 13.77 -1.05 28.34
N GLY A 68 14.12 -0.05 29.16
CA GLY A 68 15.48 0.50 29.16
C GLY A 68 15.74 1.42 27.99
N SER A 69 17.02 1.62 27.74
CA SER A 69 17.52 2.54 26.72
C SER A 69 18.51 1.84 25.78
N THR A 70 18.63 2.34 24.56
CA THR A 70 19.48 1.74 23.53
C THR A 70 20.03 2.79 22.57
N GLU A 71 21.15 2.51 21.95
CA GLU A 71 21.72 3.31 20.84
C GLU A 71 21.43 2.68 19.48
N LYS A 72 20.79 1.49 19.46
CA LYS A 72 20.54 0.77 18.23
C LYS A 72 19.24 0.00 18.29
N LEU A 73 18.45 0.09 17.20
CA LEU A 73 17.24 -0.70 17.01
C LEU A 73 17.32 -1.40 15.66
N ILE A 74 17.12 -2.71 15.65
CA ILE A 74 17.13 -3.52 14.43
C ILE A 74 15.83 -4.32 14.38
N PHE A 75 15.19 -4.30 13.22
CA PHE A 75 14.15 -5.24 12.83
C PHE A 75 14.65 -6.04 11.63
N GLU A 76 14.57 -7.36 11.69
CA GLU A 76 14.84 -8.22 10.55
C GLU A 76 13.69 -9.20 10.36
N ALA A 77 12.91 -8.98 9.30
CA ALA A 77 11.83 -9.86 8.89
C ALA A 77 12.32 -10.79 7.77
N ARG A 78 12.17 -12.10 7.97
CA ARG A 78 12.43 -13.12 6.96
C ARG A 78 11.13 -13.80 6.62
N SER A 79 10.78 -13.86 5.34
CA SER A 79 9.53 -14.45 4.88
C SER A 79 9.76 -15.31 3.66
N LEU A 80 9.27 -16.53 3.68
CA LEU A 80 9.22 -17.39 2.51
C LEU A 80 7.80 -17.35 1.95
N VAL A 81 7.67 -16.86 0.72
CA VAL A 81 6.38 -16.71 0.04
C VAL A 81 6.35 -17.51 -1.26
N GLU A 82 5.20 -18.06 -1.57
CA GLU A 82 4.91 -18.65 -2.86
C GLU A 82 3.83 -17.85 -3.56
N THR A 83 4.13 -17.37 -4.78
CA THR A 83 3.18 -16.62 -5.59
C THR A 83 2.73 -17.44 -6.79
N ARG A 84 1.44 -17.33 -7.15
CA ARG A 84 0.86 -17.84 -8.38
C ARG A 84 0.62 -16.69 -9.34
N PRO A 85 0.57 -16.93 -10.66
CA PRO A 85 0.15 -15.90 -11.59
C PRO A 85 -1.23 -15.35 -11.18
N ALA A 86 -1.35 -14.03 -11.12
CA ALA A 86 -2.67 -13.40 -10.99
C ALA A 86 -3.43 -13.57 -12.32
N PRO A 87 -4.74 -13.84 -12.29
CA PRO A 87 -5.54 -13.82 -13.49
C PRO A 87 -5.56 -12.39 -14.07
N PRO A 88 -5.87 -12.24 -15.36
CA PRO A 88 -6.13 -10.94 -15.96
C PRO A 88 -7.17 -10.17 -15.14
N LEU A 89 -7.06 -8.84 -15.09
CA LEU A 89 -7.93 -7.98 -14.29
C LEU A 89 -9.41 -8.15 -14.68
N GLU A 90 -9.68 -8.39 -15.95
CA GLU A 90 -11.03 -8.67 -16.51
C GLU A 90 -11.69 -9.87 -15.82
N SER A 91 -10.90 -10.88 -15.47
CA SER A 91 -11.42 -12.10 -14.80
C SER A 91 -11.89 -11.82 -13.37
N CYS A 92 -11.41 -10.74 -12.74
CA CYS A 92 -11.80 -10.38 -11.38
C CYS A 92 -13.25 -9.93 -11.29
N PHE A 93 -13.84 -9.53 -12.39
CA PHE A 93 -15.24 -9.06 -12.44
C PHE A 93 -16.25 -10.15 -12.83
N ASN A 94 -15.80 -11.35 -13.19
CA ASN A 94 -16.68 -12.45 -13.64
C ASN A 94 -17.72 -12.01 -14.70
N GLY A 95 -17.36 -11.10 -15.58
CA GLY A 95 -18.25 -10.52 -16.59
C GLY A 95 -19.25 -9.49 -16.07
N LEU A 96 -19.19 -9.14 -14.80
CA LEU A 96 -20.07 -8.15 -14.15
C LEU A 96 -19.25 -6.93 -13.71
N GLU A 97 -18.68 -6.23 -14.68
CA GLU A 97 -17.96 -5.00 -14.43
C GLU A 97 -18.88 -3.91 -13.87
N PRO A 98 -18.62 -3.36 -12.68
CA PRO A 98 -19.47 -2.32 -12.12
C PRO A 98 -19.34 -1.03 -12.92
N PRO A 99 -20.47 -0.32 -13.17
CA PRO A 99 -20.43 0.98 -13.83
C PRO A 99 -19.83 2.06 -12.92
N LEU A 100 -19.39 3.16 -13.53
CA LEU A 100 -18.95 4.34 -12.79
C LEU A 100 -19.91 5.52 -12.99
N PRO A 101 -20.19 6.33 -11.96
CA PRO A 101 -19.70 6.20 -10.58
C PRO A 101 -20.18 4.91 -9.90
N PHE A 102 -19.34 4.35 -9.02
CA PHE A 102 -19.62 3.09 -8.35
C PHE A 102 -20.94 3.15 -7.56
N PRO A 103 -21.88 2.21 -7.80
CA PRO A 103 -23.24 2.28 -7.23
C PRO A 103 -23.28 1.82 -5.77
N ARG A 104 -22.77 2.63 -4.85
CA ARG A 104 -22.68 2.29 -3.41
C ARG A 104 -24.00 1.84 -2.80
N GLY A 105 -25.12 2.47 -3.21
CA GLY A 105 -26.45 2.14 -2.68
C GLY A 105 -26.98 0.76 -3.07
N GLN A 106 -26.31 0.06 -3.99
CA GLN A 106 -26.64 -1.30 -4.38
C GLN A 106 -25.87 -2.36 -3.58
N LEU A 107 -24.89 -1.94 -2.76
CA LEU A 107 -24.19 -2.85 -1.87
C LEU A 107 -25.09 -3.21 -0.68
N ASN A 108 -25.02 -4.45 -0.24
CA ASN A 108 -25.65 -4.84 1.02
C ASN A 108 -24.93 -4.16 2.22
N SER A 109 -25.61 -4.10 3.36
CA SER A 109 -25.13 -3.42 4.57
C SER A 109 -23.76 -3.93 5.03
N ASP A 110 -23.51 -5.24 4.91
CA ASP A 110 -22.28 -5.88 5.37
C ASP A 110 -21.09 -5.48 4.51
N LEU A 111 -21.28 -5.46 3.18
CA LEU A 111 -20.26 -4.97 2.25
C LEU A 111 -20.02 -3.46 2.39
N GLN A 112 -21.07 -2.66 2.61
CA GLN A 112 -20.90 -1.24 2.87
C GLN A 112 -20.05 -1.01 4.11
N GLY A 113 -20.34 -1.68 5.22
CA GLY A 113 -19.55 -1.59 6.45
C GLY A 113 -18.11 -2.07 6.27
N ALA A 114 -17.89 -3.18 5.55
CA ALA A 114 -16.56 -3.69 5.28
C ALA A 114 -15.70 -2.76 4.39
N LEU A 115 -16.33 -2.01 3.49
CA LEU A 115 -15.67 -1.12 2.54
C LEU A 115 -15.55 0.33 3.04
N GLU A 116 -16.23 0.69 4.13
CA GLU A 116 -16.31 2.07 4.62
C GLU A 116 -14.94 2.72 4.84
N GLY A 117 -13.99 1.98 5.40
CA GLY A 117 -12.61 2.45 5.60
C GLY A 117 -11.81 2.67 4.31
N TRP A 118 -12.30 2.19 3.16
CA TRP A 118 -11.65 2.33 1.85
C TRP A 118 -12.37 3.29 0.91
N LEU A 119 -13.51 3.77 1.36
CA LEU A 119 -14.29 4.80 0.70
C LEU A 119 -13.81 6.20 1.15
N PRO A 120 -14.10 7.23 0.39
CA PRO A 120 -13.68 8.58 0.77
C PRO A 120 -14.38 9.05 2.05
N ASN A 121 -13.59 9.54 2.98
CA ASN A 121 -14.06 10.24 4.17
C ASN A 121 -13.94 11.75 3.91
N GLY A 122 -14.95 12.37 3.30
CA GLY A 122 -14.98 13.82 3.14
C GLY A 122 -14.61 14.34 1.75
N GLN A 123 -13.94 15.49 1.71
CA GLN A 123 -13.66 16.22 0.48
C GLN A 123 -12.52 15.60 -0.32
N HIS A 124 -12.70 15.51 -1.63
CA HIS A 124 -11.64 15.14 -2.57
C HIS A 124 -10.79 16.35 -2.92
N GLU A 125 -9.51 16.11 -3.17
CA GLU A 125 -8.62 17.16 -3.68
C GLU A 125 -9.05 17.59 -5.11
N PRO A 126 -9.17 18.89 -5.41
CA PRO A 126 -9.59 19.36 -6.73
C PRO A 126 -8.80 18.74 -7.88
N ALA A 127 -7.48 18.67 -7.76
CA ALA A 127 -6.62 18.11 -8.79
C ALA A 127 -6.88 16.60 -9.05
N ALA A 128 -7.31 15.84 -8.03
CA ALA A 128 -7.73 14.46 -8.22
C ALA A 128 -9.10 14.37 -8.90
N ILE A 129 -10.00 15.32 -8.64
CA ILE A 129 -11.30 15.41 -9.33
C ILE A 129 -11.09 15.67 -10.82
N ASP A 130 -10.27 16.66 -11.18
CA ASP A 130 -10.01 17.04 -12.58
C ASP A 130 -9.42 15.85 -13.37
N LEU A 131 -8.40 15.19 -12.81
CA LEU A 131 -7.78 14.01 -13.43
C LEU A 131 -8.78 12.85 -13.59
N THR A 132 -9.64 12.66 -12.59
CA THR A 132 -10.66 11.62 -12.62
C THR A 132 -11.73 11.89 -13.69
N GLN A 133 -12.17 13.14 -13.84
CA GLN A 133 -13.13 13.51 -14.86
C GLN A 133 -12.60 13.27 -16.27
N GLU A 134 -11.32 13.59 -16.50
CA GLU A 134 -10.68 13.32 -17.78
C GLU A 134 -10.59 11.82 -18.07
N ALA A 135 -10.20 10.99 -17.09
CA ALA A 135 -10.17 9.54 -17.25
C ALA A 135 -11.58 8.95 -17.52
N LEU A 136 -12.62 9.51 -16.89
CA LEU A 136 -14.00 9.08 -17.11
C LEU A 136 -14.48 9.37 -18.54
N MET A 137 -14.14 10.54 -19.10
CA MET A 137 -14.55 10.90 -20.46
C MET A 137 -14.02 9.92 -21.50
N GLY A 138 -12.83 9.37 -21.31
CA GLY A 138 -12.23 8.39 -22.20
C GLY A 138 -12.69 6.95 -21.99
N SER A 139 -13.45 6.65 -20.92
CA SER A 139 -13.71 5.27 -20.46
C SER A 139 -15.12 4.76 -20.70
N ASN A 140 -16.04 5.56 -21.26
CA ASN A 140 -17.46 5.24 -21.37
C ASN A 140 -18.08 4.73 -20.05
N GLN A 141 -17.60 5.21 -18.92
CA GLN A 141 -18.01 4.81 -17.57
C GLN A 141 -17.78 3.33 -17.23
N GLN A 142 -16.95 2.64 -17.97
CA GLN A 142 -16.52 1.28 -17.67
C GLN A 142 -15.31 1.29 -16.72
N THR A 143 -15.35 0.47 -15.69
CA THR A 143 -14.31 0.49 -14.61
C THR A 143 -12.93 0.13 -15.13
N LEU A 144 -12.79 -0.91 -15.96
CA LEU A 144 -11.50 -1.32 -16.51
C LEU A 144 -10.92 -0.25 -17.46
N ALA A 145 -11.75 0.27 -18.35
CA ALA A 145 -11.35 1.34 -19.26
C ALA A 145 -10.92 2.58 -18.48
N PHE A 146 -11.66 2.94 -17.42
CA PHE A 146 -11.30 4.03 -16.52
C PHE A 146 -9.95 3.81 -15.84
N LEU A 147 -9.71 2.62 -15.26
CA LEU A 147 -8.44 2.31 -14.59
C LEU A 147 -7.27 2.35 -15.57
N THR A 148 -7.44 1.84 -16.78
CA THR A 148 -6.41 1.88 -17.83
C THR A 148 -6.10 3.33 -18.22
N GLN A 149 -7.13 4.11 -18.55
CA GLN A 149 -6.99 5.52 -18.90
C GLN A 149 -6.35 6.34 -17.78
N LEU A 150 -6.73 6.07 -16.52
CA LEU A 150 -6.16 6.73 -15.36
C LEU A 150 -4.67 6.44 -15.21
N ILE A 151 -4.24 5.19 -15.43
CA ILE A 151 -2.82 4.80 -15.40
C ILE A 151 -2.05 5.55 -16.48
N GLU A 152 -2.56 5.61 -17.70
CA GLU A 152 -1.95 6.33 -18.82
C GLU A 152 -1.78 7.81 -18.51
N LEU A 153 -2.83 8.48 -18.05
CA LEU A 153 -2.81 9.89 -17.67
C LEU A 153 -1.82 10.18 -16.52
N ILE A 154 -1.74 9.28 -15.53
CA ILE A 154 -0.76 9.42 -14.46
C ILE A 154 0.68 9.30 -15.01
N GLN A 155 0.93 8.33 -15.89
CA GLN A 155 2.25 8.12 -16.51
C GLN A 155 2.68 9.29 -17.40
N GLU A 156 1.75 9.90 -18.11
CA GLU A 156 1.99 11.08 -18.94
C GLU A 156 2.33 12.32 -18.11
N ARG A 157 1.64 12.51 -16.98
CA ARG A 157 1.73 13.73 -16.17
C ARG A 157 2.77 13.72 -15.09
N VAL A 158 3.11 12.54 -14.58
CA VAL A 158 3.98 12.40 -13.42
C VAL A 158 5.16 11.50 -13.73
N LYS A 159 6.35 12.08 -13.77
CA LYS A 159 7.59 11.33 -13.95
C LYS A 159 7.95 10.59 -12.65
N TYR A 160 8.22 9.30 -12.77
CA TYR A 160 8.71 8.52 -11.64
C TYR A 160 10.05 9.06 -11.13
N THR A 161 10.17 9.20 -9.83
CA THR A 161 11.43 9.53 -9.14
C THR A 161 11.56 8.68 -7.88
N GLN A 162 12.80 8.31 -7.56
CA GLN A 162 13.07 7.59 -6.33
C GLN A 162 13.13 8.58 -5.17
N ARG A 163 12.26 8.38 -4.17
CA ARG A 163 12.22 9.21 -2.98
C ARG A 163 12.20 8.31 -1.75
N HIS A 164 13.29 8.32 -0.99
CA HIS A 164 13.51 7.39 0.12
C HIS A 164 12.86 7.87 1.42
N VAL A 165 12.72 9.18 1.61
CA VAL A 165 12.33 9.79 2.88
C VAL A 165 10.94 10.42 2.82
N GLY A 166 10.25 10.40 3.94
CA GLY A 166 8.96 11.04 4.20
C GLY A 166 7.74 10.23 3.77
N PRO A 167 6.54 10.64 4.18
CA PRO A 167 5.28 10.00 3.83
C PRO A 167 4.95 10.18 2.34
N ALA A 168 3.94 9.47 1.85
CA ALA A 168 3.37 9.74 0.53
C ALA A 168 2.87 11.19 0.43
N TRP A 169 3.05 11.80 -0.74
CA TRP A 169 2.53 13.13 -0.99
C TRP A 169 1.02 13.08 -1.25
N PRO A 170 0.30 14.17 -0.89
CA PRO A 170 -1.07 14.37 -1.35
C PRO A 170 -1.16 14.38 -2.88
N ALA A 171 -2.30 13.93 -3.43
CA ALA A 171 -2.50 13.84 -4.88
C ALA A 171 -2.25 15.14 -5.62
N GLY A 172 -2.76 16.25 -5.09
CA GLY A 172 -2.57 17.59 -5.68
C GLY A 172 -1.11 18.04 -5.69
N ARG A 173 -0.31 17.65 -4.71
CA ARG A 173 1.13 17.94 -4.73
C ARG A 173 1.82 17.12 -5.82
N THR A 174 1.55 15.83 -5.90
CA THR A 174 2.15 14.93 -6.90
C THR A 174 1.90 15.45 -8.32
N LEU A 175 0.66 15.87 -8.61
CA LEU A 175 0.29 16.44 -9.92
C LEU A 175 0.96 17.78 -10.20
N ARG A 176 1.05 18.66 -9.20
CA ARG A 176 1.68 19.98 -9.36
C ARG A 176 3.19 19.89 -9.61
N GLU A 177 3.87 19.03 -8.84
CA GLU A 177 5.31 18.83 -8.97
C GLU A 177 5.67 18.02 -10.21
N ARG A 178 4.73 17.28 -10.79
CA ARG A 178 4.91 16.39 -11.96
C ARG A 178 5.99 15.31 -11.77
N ILE A 179 6.31 15.00 -10.53
CA ILE A 179 7.23 13.93 -10.12
C ILE A 179 6.64 13.19 -8.93
N GLY A 180 6.98 11.91 -8.78
CA GLY A 180 6.54 11.14 -7.62
C GLY A 180 7.22 9.78 -7.51
N SER A 181 7.32 9.28 -6.28
CA SER A 181 7.74 7.91 -6.02
C SER A 181 6.56 6.95 -6.20
N CYS A 182 6.81 5.63 -6.19
CA CYS A 182 5.77 4.62 -6.31
C CYS A 182 4.61 4.82 -5.31
N ARG A 183 4.90 5.24 -4.07
CA ARG A 183 3.87 5.52 -3.06
C ARG A 183 3.05 6.78 -3.37
N ASP A 184 3.67 7.80 -3.97
CA ASP A 184 2.97 9.04 -4.36
C ASP A 184 2.02 8.76 -5.51
N LEU A 185 2.46 7.99 -6.52
CA LEU A 185 1.64 7.55 -7.66
C LEU A 185 0.49 6.65 -7.20
N ALA A 186 0.76 5.71 -6.28
CA ALA A 186 -0.27 4.84 -5.73
C ALA A 186 -1.32 5.64 -4.94
N MET A 187 -0.91 6.63 -4.14
CA MET A 187 -1.86 7.49 -3.41
C MET A 187 -2.66 8.39 -4.34
N LEU A 188 -2.06 8.90 -5.43
CA LEU A 188 -2.78 9.62 -6.47
C LEU A 188 -3.86 8.74 -7.11
N MET A 189 -3.51 7.50 -7.49
CA MET A 189 -4.47 6.55 -8.05
C MET A 189 -5.59 6.22 -7.06
N VAL A 190 -5.27 5.98 -5.79
CA VAL A 190 -6.27 5.75 -4.72
C VAL A 190 -7.21 6.95 -4.59
N ALA A 191 -6.68 8.18 -4.62
CA ALA A 191 -7.50 9.38 -4.53
C ALA A 191 -8.48 9.48 -5.70
N CYS A 192 -8.03 9.25 -6.94
CA CYS A 192 -8.88 9.27 -8.14
C CYS A 192 -9.95 8.16 -8.13
N CYS A 193 -9.59 6.94 -7.75
CA CYS A 193 -10.57 5.85 -7.61
C CYS A 193 -11.68 6.21 -6.61
N ARG A 194 -11.31 6.85 -5.50
CA ARG A 194 -12.27 7.26 -4.48
C ARG A 194 -13.20 8.37 -4.94
N VAL A 195 -12.79 9.24 -5.87
CA VAL A 195 -13.66 10.27 -6.49
C VAL A 195 -14.87 9.62 -7.17
N VAL A 196 -14.66 8.56 -7.92
CA VAL A 196 -15.76 7.80 -8.58
C VAL A 196 -16.44 6.78 -7.65
N GLY A 197 -16.10 6.80 -6.37
CA GLY A 197 -16.70 5.91 -5.36
C GLY A 197 -16.14 4.51 -5.33
N LEU A 198 -15.12 4.17 -6.12
CA LEU A 198 -14.45 2.89 -6.01
C LEU A 198 -13.72 2.76 -4.67
N PRO A 199 -13.96 1.69 -3.90
CA PRO A 199 -13.21 1.42 -2.69
C PRO A 199 -11.75 1.15 -3.05
N ALA A 200 -10.84 1.98 -2.54
CA ALA A 200 -9.42 1.86 -2.86
C ALA A 200 -8.54 2.09 -1.63
N ARG A 201 -7.46 1.33 -1.53
CA ARG A 201 -6.47 1.47 -0.46
C ARG A 201 -5.05 1.30 -0.98
N PHE A 202 -4.13 1.91 -0.27
CA PHE A 202 -2.71 1.67 -0.48
C PHE A 202 -2.32 0.28 0.02
N VAL A 203 -1.51 -0.43 -0.76
CA VAL A 203 -0.89 -1.70 -0.37
C VAL A 203 0.62 -1.58 -0.57
N SER A 204 1.38 -1.87 0.48
CA SER A 204 2.85 -1.99 0.41
C SER A 204 3.24 -3.43 0.12
N GLY A 205 4.34 -3.62 -0.60
CA GLY A 205 4.81 -4.95 -0.95
C GLY A 205 6.27 -4.96 -1.40
N TYR A 206 6.75 -6.15 -1.74
CA TYR A 206 8.07 -6.38 -2.29
C TYR A 206 7.93 -6.78 -3.76
N GLN A 207 8.67 -6.11 -4.62
CA GLN A 207 8.74 -6.47 -6.04
C GLN A 207 10.03 -7.25 -6.28
N PRO A 208 9.94 -8.51 -6.74
CA PRO A 208 11.12 -9.23 -7.19
C PRO A 208 11.71 -8.52 -8.42
N VAL A 209 12.98 -8.16 -8.36
CA VAL A 209 13.72 -7.60 -9.49
C VAL A 209 14.88 -8.53 -9.84
N SER A 210 15.26 -8.56 -11.10
CA SER A 210 16.36 -9.41 -11.59
C SER A 210 17.74 -9.01 -11.04
N TYR A 211 17.82 -7.91 -10.28
CA TYR A 211 19.06 -7.41 -9.67
C TYR A 211 19.15 -7.88 -8.23
N THR A 212 20.25 -8.49 -7.89
CA THR A 212 20.45 -9.27 -6.69
C THR A 212 20.56 -8.48 -5.37
N HIS A 213 20.57 -7.15 -5.38
CA HIS A 213 20.66 -6.35 -4.15
C HIS A 213 19.88 -5.04 -4.26
N LEU A 214 18.71 -4.97 -3.62
CA LEU A 214 18.08 -3.72 -3.23
C LEU A 214 18.55 -3.38 -1.80
N THR A 215 19.62 -2.64 -1.69
CA THR A 215 19.93 -1.92 -0.44
C THR A 215 19.12 -0.65 -0.43
N LEU A 216 18.03 -0.63 0.34
CA LEU A 216 17.38 0.63 0.69
C LEU A 216 18.31 1.36 1.65
N PRO A 217 18.70 2.62 1.39
CA PRO A 217 19.46 3.40 2.35
C PRO A 217 18.59 3.55 3.61
N THR A 218 19.11 3.09 4.72
CA THR A 218 18.56 3.36 6.05
C THR A 218 19.15 4.68 6.52
N THR A 219 18.34 5.72 6.58
CA THR A 219 18.61 6.95 7.33
C THR A 219 18.05 6.84 8.71
#